data_ee9f81f4a95bab8ddc37ebf6c8f3ce63
#
_entry.id   ee9f81f4a95bab8ddc37ebf6c8f3ce63
#
_cell.length_a   1.000
_cell.length_b   1.000
_cell.length_c   1.000
_cell.angle_alpha   90.00
_cell.angle_beta   90.00
_cell.angle_gamma   90.00
#
_symmetry.space_group_name_H-M   'P 1'
#
loop_
_entity.id
_entity.type
_entity.pdbx_description
1 polymer ?
#
loop_
_entity_poly.entity_id
_entity_poly.type
_entity_poly.pdbx_seq_one_letter_code
_entity_poly.pdbx_strand_id
1 'polypeptide(L)'
;NSEGKCERPCPDGFVRGNGVNSPRCVEEDQIINELEDKAKCVYEKLEKLSTGFKDAIKKFDGDFPVSHLNLIMEDLGNTRGETRAPDGAGTSPDYVITIAINNNSNIHGASYRPNLMTAKTIAHEVIHAEMFRKLLSLAKQGNLNFSNWTRQQQIDFTLAIKNDFPGIYDYYKRHKDWQHEQMASHYRKTIADILKDFDNNQRQNQFYLDIAWEGLIKSNISSWTDLSQQEQDRIKKV
;
A
#
# COMPACT_ATOMS: atom_id res chain seq x y z
N ASN A 1 31.11 24.12 2.60
CA ASN A 1 30.29 25.04 3.35
C ASN A 1 31.02 25.63 4.51
N SER A 2 31.04 26.93 4.54
CA SER A 2 31.94 27.81 5.25
C SER A 2 31.68 28.02 6.75
N GLU A 3 31.02 27.11 7.42
CA GLU A 3 30.89 27.11 8.87
C GLU A 3 30.97 25.68 9.37
N GLY A 4 32.17 25.29 9.80
CA GLY A 4 32.50 23.97 10.32
C GLY A 4 31.74 23.58 11.61
N LYS A 5 30.43 23.53 11.58
CA LYS A 5 29.61 22.88 12.58
C LYS A 5 29.60 21.40 12.31
N CYS A 6 30.38 20.64 13.07
CA CYS A 6 30.21 19.19 13.17
C CYS A 6 28.80 18.92 13.68
N GLU A 7 27.91 18.58 12.76
CA GLU A 7 26.58 18.13 13.11
C GLU A 7 26.71 16.74 13.75
N ARG A 8 26.19 16.58 14.96
CA ARG A 8 26.16 15.26 15.59
C ARG A 8 25.37 14.28 14.72
N PRO A 9 25.85 13.04 14.53
CA PRO A 9 25.04 12.03 13.89
C PRO A 9 23.74 11.82 14.67
N CYS A 10 22.68 11.45 13.98
CA CYS A 10 21.46 11.02 14.65
C CYS A 10 21.69 9.73 15.42
N PRO A 11 20.97 9.50 16.54
CA PRO A 11 20.96 8.20 17.21
C PRO A 11 20.54 7.08 16.27
N ASP A 12 20.88 5.83 16.62
CA ASP A 12 20.44 4.66 15.87
C ASP A 12 18.91 4.62 15.81
N GLY A 13 18.35 4.35 14.64
CA GLY A 13 16.91 4.39 14.36
C GLY A 13 16.35 5.79 14.06
N PHE A 14 17.21 6.79 13.95
CA PHE A 14 16.81 8.16 13.60
C PHE A 14 17.59 8.68 12.40
N VAL A 15 16.90 9.37 11.51
CA VAL A 15 17.46 10.04 10.34
C VAL A 15 17.25 11.55 10.41
N ARG A 16 18.03 12.31 9.66
CA ARG A 16 17.84 13.76 9.58
C ARG A 16 16.58 14.08 8.79
N GLY A 17 15.66 14.80 9.40
CA GLY A 17 14.47 15.30 8.73
C GLY A 17 14.83 16.26 7.58
N ASN A 18 14.26 16.04 6.39
CA ASN A 18 14.44 16.89 5.21
C ASN A 18 13.57 18.16 5.28
N GLY A 19 13.78 19.00 6.25
CA GLY A 19 13.25 20.36 6.25
C GLY A 19 14.40 21.34 6.13
N VAL A 20 14.28 22.34 5.27
CA VAL A 20 15.31 23.34 4.93
C VAL A 20 15.93 24.03 6.16
N ASN A 21 15.41 23.82 7.35
CA ASN A 21 15.91 24.36 8.61
C ASN A 21 15.72 23.43 9.82
N SER A 22 15.62 22.11 9.65
CA SER A 22 15.47 21.23 10.81
C SER A 22 16.74 20.45 11.11
N PRO A 23 17.47 20.81 12.18
CA PRO A 23 18.57 20.00 12.71
C PRO A 23 18.06 18.82 13.54
N ARG A 24 16.77 18.47 13.46
CA ARG A 24 16.17 17.43 14.29
C ARG A 24 16.36 16.07 13.65
N CYS A 25 16.79 15.12 14.47
CA CYS A 25 16.67 13.71 14.14
C CYS A 25 15.19 13.31 14.29
N VAL A 26 14.69 12.59 13.32
CA VAL A 26 13.34 12.01 13.29
C VAL A 26 13.48 10.51 13.20
N GLU A 27 12.54 9.78 13.77
CA GLU A 27 12.54 8.31 13.71
C GLU A 27 12.46 7.85 12.25
N GLU A 28 13.24 6.82 11.91
CA GLU A 28 13.24 6.22 10.58
C GLU A 28 11.96 5.43 10.38
N ASP A 29 11.34 5.53 9.21
CA ASP A 29 10.17 4.70 8.88
C ASP A 29 10.55 3.22 8.94
N GLN A 30 9.72 2.42 9.59
CA GLN A 30 9.98 1.00 9.85
C GLN A 30 8.87 0.13 9.27
N ILE A 31 9.28 -1.07 8.85
CA ILE A 31 8.36 -2.16 8.53
C ILE A 31 8.32 -3.10 9.72
N ILE A 32 7.20 -3.09 10.43
CA ILE A 32 6.95 -3.97 11.58
C ILE A 32 6.14 -5.16 11.05
N ASN A 33 6.75 -6.35 11.05
CA ASN A 33 6.12 -7.55 10.51
C ASN A 33 5.76 -8.51 11.65
N GLU A 34 4.49 -8.48 12.05
CA GLU A 34 3.89 -9.35 13.06
C GLU A 34 3.02 -10.45 12.42
N LEU A 35 3.23 -10.73 11.12
CA LEU A 35 2.57 -11.85 10.46
C LEU A 35 3.06 -13.18 11.04
N GLU A 36 2.15 -14.15 11.10
CA GLU A 36 2.41 -15.48 11.65
C GLU A 36 2.19 -16.57 10.60
N ASP A 37 2.69 -17.75 10.90
CA ASP A 37 2.46 -18.99 10.16
C ASP A 37 2.59 -18.84 8.63
N LYS A 38 1.54 -19.22 7.93
CA LYS A 38 1.48 -19.20 6.47
C LYS A 38 1.56 -17.79 5.89
N ALA A 39 0.95 -16.80 6.55
CA ALA A 39 1.01 -15.42 6.06
C ALA A 39 2.44 -14.89 6.08
N LYS A 40 3.19 -15.19 7.14
CA LYS A 40 4.61 -14.86 7.27
C LYS A 40 5.44 -15.52 6.18
N CYS A 41 5.30 -16.84 6.00
CA CYS A 41 6.05 -17.56 4.96
C CYS A 41 5.75 -17.02 3.55
N VAL A 42 4.51 -16.63 3.29
CA VAL A 42 4.11 -16.06 2.00
C VAL A 42 4.70 -14.67 1.81
N TYR A 43 4.69 -13.83 2.84
CA TYR A 43 5.31 -12.51 2.82
C TYR A 43 6.82 -12.59 2.55
N GLU A 44 7.54 -13.41 3.29
CA GLU A 44 8.98 -13.62 3.12
C GLU A 44 9.32 -14.13 1.70
N LYS A 45 8.47 -14.99 1.14
CA LYS A 45 8.62 -15.46 -0.23
C LYS A 45 8.37 -14.35 -1.26
N LEU A 46 7.35 -13.49 -1.04
CA LEU A 46 7.08 -12.31 -1.88
C LEU A 46 8.29 -11.36 -1.87
N GLU A 47 8.79 -11.04 -0.69
CA GLU A 47 9.96 -10.20 -0.50
C GLU A 47 11.20 -10.78 -1.17
N LYS A 48 11.40 -12.10 -1.12
CA LYS A 48 12.53 -12.77 -1.75
C LYS A 48 12.45 -12.79 -3.26
N LEU A 49 11.30 -13.04 -3.85
CA LEU A 49 11.14 -13.37 -5.26
C LEU A 49 10.69 -12.20 -6.14
N SER A 50 9.91 -11.27 -5.61
CA SER A 50 9.36 -10.20 -6.43
C SER A 50 10.08 -8.87 -6.22
N THR A 51 10.70 -8.38 -7.28
CA THR A 51 11.29 -7.03 -7.29
C THR A 51 10.21 -5.96 -7.13
N GLY A 52 9.06 -6.12 -7.78
CA GLY A 52 7.96 -5.18 -7.67
C GLY A 52 7.38 -5.08 -6.26
N PHE A 53 7.33 -6.21 -5.53
CA PHE A 53 6.95 -6.21 -4.12
C PHE A 53 7.99 -5.51 -3.24
N LYS A 54 9.28 -5.84 -3.42
CA LYS A 54 10.36 -5.15 -2.71
C LYS A 54 10.33 -3.65 -2.91
N ASP A 55 10.15 -3.22 -4.15
CA ASP A 55 10.13 -1.80 -4.48
C ASP A 55 8.91 -1.09 -3.84
N ALA A 56 7.79 -1.79 -3.69
CA ALA A 56 6.62 -1.24 -3.02
C ALA A 56 6.87 -1.07 -1.51
N ILE A 57 7.41 -2.09 -0.82
CA ILE A 57 7.64 -2.02 0.63
C ILE A 57 8.87 -1.17 0.98
N LYS A 58 9.90 -1.14 0.15
CA LYS A 58 11.13 -0.37 0.38
C LYS A 58 10.88 1.13 0.63
N LYS A 59 9.78 1.64 0.15
CA LYS A 59 9.41 3.04 0.35
C LYS A 59 8.95 3.35 1.77
N PHE A 60 8.71 2.31 2.58
CA PHE A 60 8.46 2.41 4.02
C PHE A 60 9.74 2.26 4.85
N ASP A 61 10.87 1.97 4.20
CA ASP A 61 12.18 1.80 4.80
C ASP A 61 13.11 2.81 4.12
N GLY A 62 13.23 4.01 4.64
CA GLY A 62 14.00 5.02 3.93
C GLY A 62 14.20 6.36 4.62
N ASP A 63 15.05 7.18 4.02
CA ASP A 63 15.57 8.44 4.50
C ASP A 63 14.53 9.56 4.72
N PHE A 64 13.27 9.34 4.38
CA PHE A 64 12.22 10.33 4.54
C PHE A 64 11.02 9.72 5.26
N PRO A 65 10.96 9.88 6.59
CA PRO A 65 9.89 9.31 7.38
C PRO A 65 8.54 9.94 7.02
N VAL A 66 7.68 9.13 6.44
CA VAL A 66 6.31 9.50 6.09
C VAL A 66 5.32 8.73 6.96
N SER A 67 5.52 7.42 7.07
CA SER A 67 4.72 6.53 7.91
C SER A 67 5.43 5.19 8.09
N HIS A 68 5.27 4.60 9.26
CA HIS A 68 5.60 3.19 9.48
C HIS A 68 4.58 2.29 8.77
N LEU A 69 4.99 1.07 8.44
CA LEU A 69 4.11 0.01 7.96
C LEU A 69 4.05 -1.08 9.01
N ASN A 70 2.85 -1.39 9.50
CA ASN A 70 2.62 -2.49 10.44
C ASN A 70 1.78 -3.58 9.76
N LEU A 71 2.29 -4.82 9.74
CA LEU A 71 1.59 -5.98 9.22
C LEU A 71 1.20 -6.89 10.39
N ILE A 72 -0.09 -7.12 10.56
CA ILE A 72 -0.66 -7.89 11.67
C ILE A 72 -1.57 -9.02 11.20
N MET A 73 -1.83 -9.95 12.11
CA MET A 73 -2.89 -10.95 11.97
C MET A 73 -4.11 -10.54 12.79
N GLU A 74 -5.31 -10.56 12.17
CA GLU A 74 -6.55 -10.19 12.86
C GLU A 74 -7.74 -10.99 12.31
N ASP A 75 -8.74 -11.28 13.13
CA ASP A 75 -10.00 -11.87 12.64
C ASP A 75 -10.85 -10.80 11.96
N LEU A 76 -10.84 -10.83 10.64
CA LEU A 76 -11.58 -9.92 9.78
C LEU A 76 -12.92 -10.50 9.27
N GLY A 77 -13.40 -11.58 9.88
CA GLY A 77 -14.63 -12.26 9.47
C GLY A 77 -14.57 -12.72 8.00
N ASN A 78 -15.34 -12.09 7.13
CA ASN A 78 -15.42 -12.44 5.71
C ASN A 78 -14.45 -11.61 4.83
N THR A 79 -13.74 -10.66 5.39
CA THR A 79 -12.73 -9.88 4.68
C THR A 79 -11.38 -10.62 4.71
N ARG A 80 -10.61 -10.59 3.68
CA ARG A 80 -9.37 -11.36 3.53
C ARG A 80 -8.14 -10.62 4.02
N GLY A 81 -8.13 -9.32 3.81
CA GLY A 81 -7.14 -8.36 4.25
C GLY A 81 -7.74 -6.97 4.28
N GLU A 82 -7.15 -6.10 5.04
CA GLU A 82 -7.59 -4.71 5.18
C GLU A 82 -6.38 -3.82 5.42
N THR A 83 -6.25 -2.77 4.60
CA THR A 83 -5.29 -1.70 4.84
C THR A 83 -6.01 -0.54 5.51
N ARG A 84 -5.53 -0.15 6.69
CA ARG A 84 -6.06 0.98 7.45
C ARG A 84 -5.28 2.24 7.12
N ALA A 85 -6.01 3.34 6.98
CA ALA A 85 -5.43 4.67 6.79
C ALA A 85 -4.40 4.98 7.88
N PRO A 86 -3.44 5.86 7.60
CA PRO A 86 -2.44 6.25 8.59
C PRO A 86 -3.10 6.71 9.88
N ASP A 87 -2.77 6.05 10.98
CA ASP A 87 -3.16 6.45 12.32
C ASP A 87 -2.02 7.27 12.93
N GLY A 88 -2.35 8.28 13.67
CA GLY A 88 -1.37 9.21 14.22
C GLY A 88 -1.90 10.64 14.22
N ALA A 89 -3.08 10.79 14.76
CA ALA A 89 -3.76 12.08 14.84
C ALA A 89 -2.90 13.16 15.52
N GLY A 90 -2.38 14.02 14.73
CA GLY A 90 -2.17 15.44 15.06
C GLY A 90 -0.96 15.82 15.90
N THR A 91 -0.28 14.94 16.61
CA THR A 91 0.81 15.31 17.52
C THR A 91 2.11 14.51 17.38
N SER A 92 2.05 13.35 16.77
CA SER A 92 3.23 12.54 16.49
C SER A 92 3.66 12.67 15.03
N PRO A 93 4.96 12.73 14.72
CA PRO A 93 5.44 12.56 13.35
C PRO A 93 5.21 11.15 12.82
N ASP A 94 4.82 10.20 13.68
CA ASP A 94 4.84 8.77 13.43
C ASP A 94 3.45 8.27 13.04
N TYR A 95 3.12 8.46 11.77
CA TYR A 95 1.94 7.83 11.19
C TYR A 95 2.21 6.34 10.99
N VAL A 96 1.24 5.50 11.33
CA VAL A 96 1.29 4.06 11.12
C VAL A 96 0.21 3.64 10.15
N ILE A 97 0.61 3.02 9.04
CA ILE A 97 -0.30 2.36 8.12
C ILE A 97 -0.32 0.88 8.51
N THR A 98 -1.50 0.37 8.85
CA THR A 98 -1.64 -1.03 9.28
C THR A 98 -2.25 -1.87 8.16
N ILE A 99 -1.61 -2.99 7.86
CA ILE A 99 -2.16 -4.06 7.02
C ILE A 99 -2.54 -5.22 7.94
N ALA A 100 -3.83 -5.50 8.04
CA ALA A 100 -4.35 -6.67 8.72
C ALA A 100 -4.62 -7.81 7.73
N ILE A 101 -4.10 -9.00 8.01
CA ILE A 101 -4.38 -10.23 7.24
C ILE A 101 -5.25 -11.14 8.08
N ASN A 102 -6.31 -11.66 7.47
CA ASN A 102 -7.31 -12.45 8.18
C ASN A 102 -6.74 -13.78 8.70
N ASN A 103 -6.79 -13.98 10.02
CA ASN A 103 -6.43 -15.22 10.70
C ASN A 103 -7.62 -16.12 11.04
N ASN A 104 -8.83 -15.75 10.63
CA ASN A 104 -10.02 -16.54 10.88
C ASN A 104 -9.87 -17.99 10.40
N SER A 105 -10.50 -18.92 11.10
CA SER A 105 -10.49 -20.33 10.77
C SER A 105 -11.43 -20.74 9.63
N ASN A 106 -12.03 -19.79 8.93
CA ASN A 106 -12.89 -20.02 7.77
C ASN A 106 -12.16 -19.86 6.43
N ILE A 107 -12.89 -20.04 5.32
CA ILE A 107 -12.35 -19.95 3.96
C ILE A 107 -11.73 -18.60 3.57
N HIS A 108 -11.93 -17.56 4.36
CA HIS A 108 -11.38 -16.22 4.12
C HIS A 108 -10.02 -16.04 4.81
N GLY A 109 -9.70 -16.84 5.80
CA GLY A 109 -8.44 -16.78 6.53
C GLY A 109 -7.23 -17.27 5.72
N ALA A 110 -6.08 -16.69 5.98
CA ALA A 110 -4.83 -16.99 5.27
C ALA A 110 -4.46 -18.49 5.31
N SER A 111 -4.76 -19.19 6.41
CA SER A 111 -4.44 -20.61 6.58
C SER A 111 -5.20 -21.52 5.60
N TYR A 112 -6.40 -21.15 5.19
CA TYR A 112 -7.25 -21.95 4.30
C TYR A 112 -7.03 -21.65 2.81
N ARG A 113 -6.60 -20.46 2.50
CA ARG A 113 -6.46 -20.03 1.10
C ARG A 113 -5.18 -20.58 0.47
N PRO A 114 -5.15 -20.87 -0.84
CA PRO A 114 -3.91 -21.21 -1.54
C PRO A 114 -2.84 -20.12 -1.34
N ASN A 115 -1.56 -20.52 -1.32
CA ASN A 115 -0.44 -19.58 -1.12
C ASN A 115 -0.48 -18.40 -2.10
N LEU A 116 -0.80 -18.66 -3.37
CA LEU A 116 -0.91 -17.61 -4.40
C LEU A 116 -2.02 -16.60 -4.06
N MET A 117 -3.14 -17.06 -3.51
CA MET A 117 -4.25 -16.18 -3.12
C MET A 117 -3.93 -15.40 -1.84
N THR A 118 -3.17 -15.97 -0.91
CA THR A 118 -2.63 -15.23 0.23
C THR A 118 -1.61 -14.18 -0.21
N ALA A 119 -0.71 -14.55 -1.14
CA ALA A 119 0.24 -13.62 -1.76
C ALA A 119 -0.47 -12.46 -2.46
N LYS A 120 -1.57 -12.77 -3.19
CA LYS A 120 -2.41 -11.75 -3.82
C LYS A 120 -3.00 -10.79 -2.79
N THR A 121 -3.53 -11.29 -1.68
CA THR A 121 -4.08 -10.44 -0.63
C THR A 121 -2.99 -9.53 -0.05
N ILE A 122 -1.84 -10.06 0.33
CA ILE A 122 -0.74 -9.27 0.87
C ILE A 122 -0.27 -8.20 -0.14
N ALA A 123 -0.06 -8.57 -1.41
CA ALA A 123 0.35 -7.63 -2.44
C ALA A 123 -0.70 -6.52 -2.66
N HIS A 124 -1.98 -6.87 -2.63
CA HIS A 124 -3.10 -5.93 -2.76
C HIS A 124 -3.07 -4.89 -1.64
N GLU A 125 -2.94 -5.34 -0.40
CA GLU A 125 -2.92 -4.46 0.76
C GLU A 125 -1.65 -3.59 0.80
N VAL A 126 -0.50 -4.11 0.39
CA VAL A 126 0.74 -3.33 0.28
C VAL A 126 0.60 -2.20 -0.75
N ILE A 127 -0.07 -2.43 -1.86
CA ILE A 127 -0.33 -1.37 -2.85
C ILE A 127 -1.26 -0.30 -2.27
N HIS A 128 -2.28 -0.68 -1.49
CA HIS A 128 -3.11 0.29 -0.77
C HIS A 128 -2.27 1.12 0.21
N ALA A 129 -1.41 0.48 0.99
CA ALA A 129 -0.53 1.15 1.94
C ALA A 129 0.40 2.15 1.23
N GLU A 130 0.99 1.77 0.10
CA GLU A 130 1.84 2.66 -0.70
C GLU A 130 1.05 3.87 -1.26
N MET A 131 -0.20 3.68 -1.63
CA MET A 131 -1.05 4.79 -2.04
C MET A 131 -1.31 5.76 -0.89
N PHE A 132 -1.65 5.27 0.30
CA PHE A 132 -1.80 6.11 1.49
C PHE A 132 -0.51 6.85 1.84
N ARG A 133 0.62 6.14 1.85
CA ARG A 133 1.93 6.73 2.11
C ARG A 133 2.23 7.87 1.13
N LYS A 134 1.98 7.66 -0.15
CA LYS A 134 2.21 8.65 -1.19
C LYS A 134 1.33 9.89 -1.03
N LEU A 135 0.04 9.70 -0.73
CA LEU A 135 -0.87 10.81 -0.46
C LEU A 135 -0.43 11.59 0.78
N LEU A 136 -0.08 10.88 1.86
CA LEU A 136 0.39 11.50 3.09
C LEU A 136 1.70 12.28 2.87
N SER A 137 2.63 11.74 2.08
CA SER A 137 3.84 12.46 1.68
C SER A 137 3.54 13.76 0.96
N LEU A 138 2.62 13.75 0.00
CA LEU A 138 2.19 14.94 -0.72
C LEU A 138 1.49 15.93 0.21
N ALA A 139 0.65 15.45 1.13
CA ALA A 139 -0.05 16.29 2.10
C ALA A 139 0.94 16.97 3.07
N LYS A 140 1.91 16.21 3.60
CA LYS A 140 2.97 16.76 4.47
C LYS A 140 3.80 17.84 3.79
N GLN A 141 3.96 17.76 2.46
CA GLN A 141 4.64 18.77 1.65
C GLN A 141 3.74 19.95 1.27
N GLY A 142 2.42 19.87 1.49
CA GLY A 142 1.45 20.84 1.01
C GLY A 142 1.20 20.79 -0.50
N ASN A 143 1.50 19.66 -1.12
CA ASN A 143 1.50 19.47 -2.57
C ASN A 143 0.27 18.71 -3.11
N LEU A 144 -0.75 18.47 -2.28
CA LEU A 144 -2.04 18.05 -2.79
C LEU A 144 -2.66 19.21 -3.57
N ASN A 145 -3.15 18.95 -4.76
CA ASN A 145 -3.60 19.98 -5.68
C ASN A 145 -5.02 20.50 -5.37
N PHE A 146 -5.20 20.99 -4.12
CA PHE A 146 -6.41 21.66 -3.68
C PHE A 146 -6.15 23.15 -3.50
N SER A 147 -6.76 23.97 -4.33
CA SER A 147 -6.66 25.41 -4.20
C SER A 147 -7.12 25.86 -2.82
N ASN A 148 -6.32 26.67 -2.14
CA ASN A 148 -6.61 27.29 -0.84
C ASN A 148 -6.63 26.34 0.39
N TRP A 149 -6.23 25.08 0.25
CA TRP A 149 -6.13 24.20 1.40
C TRP A 149 -4.82 24.42 2.15
N THR A 150 -4.91 24.54 3.46
CA THR A 150 -3.73 24.51 4.33
C THR A 150 -3.09 23.12 4.31
N ARG A 151 -1.83 23.04 4.70
CA ARG A 151 -1.14 21.75 4.88
C ARG A 151 -1.93 20.81 5.82
N GLN A 152 -2.46 21.35 6.93
CA GLN A 152 -3.23 20.55 7.87
C GLN A 152 -4.51 19.99 7.23
N GLN A 153 -5.25 20.80 6.48
CA GLN A 153 -6.43 20.32 5.75
C GLN A 153 -6.10 19.21 4.74
N GLN A 154 -4.94 19.27 4.10
CA GLN A 154 -4.48 18.21 3.20
C GLN A 154 -4.17 16.90 3.94
N ILE A 155 -3.53 16.99 5.11
CA ILE A 155 -3.29 15.84 5.98
C ILE A 155 -4.61 15.25 6.46
N ASP A 156 -5.52 16.07 6.98
CA ASP A 156 -6.82 15.65 7.47
C ASP A 156 -7.64 14.95 6.39
N PHE A 157 -7.59 15.44 5.15
CA PHE A 157 -8.22 14.78 4.00
C PHE A 157 -7.63 13.39 3.76
N THR A 158 -6.30 13.27 3.78
CA THR A 158 -5.62 11.97 3.59
C THR A 158 -6.05 10.96 4.66
N LEU A 159 -6.11 11.40 5.91
CA LEU A 159 -6.54 10.56 7.03
C LEU A 159 -8.04 10.19 6.94
N ALA A 160 -8.87 11.09 6.40
CA ALA A 160 -10.31 10.86 6.25
C ALA A 160 -10.68 9.90 5.12
N ILE A 161 -9.81 9.69 4.13
CA ILE A 161 -10.08 8.75 3.03
C ILE A 161 -10.24 7.31 3.55
N LYS A 162 -9.57 6.97 4.66
CA LYS A 162 -9.59 5.62 5.26
C LYS A 162 -9.26 4.54 4.23
N ASN A 163 -10.02 3.45 4.23
CA ASN A 163 -9.86 2.35 3.27
C ASN A 163 -10.66 2.58 1.98
N ASP A 164 -10.96 3.83 1.66
CA ASP A 164 -11.71 4.17 0.46
C ASP A 164 -10.80 4.20 -0.77
N PHE A 165 -10.52 3.04 -1.33
CA PHE A 165 -9.78 2.94 -2.58
C PHE A 165 -10.42 3.75 -3.73
N PRO A 166 -11.76 3.75 -3.91
CA PRO A 166 -12.40 4.64 -4.87
C PRO A 166 -12.12 6.11 -4.60
N GLY A 167 -12.08 6.56 -3.37
CA GLY A 167 -11.75 7.94 -3.01
C GLY A 167 -10.31 8.32 -3.35
N ILE A 168 -9.34 7.45 -3.06
CA ILE A 168 -7.94 7.62 -3.46
C ILE A 168 -7.84 7.70 -4.99
N TYR A 169 -8.51 6.80 -5.67
CA TYR A 169 -8.57 6.72 -7.11
C TYR A 169 -9.19 7.98 -7.73
N ASP A 170 -10.32 8.44 -7.21
CA ASP A 170 -10.97 9.68 -7.63
C ASP A 170 -10.07 10.90 -7.43
N TYR A 171 -9.30 10.95 -6.35
CA TYR A 171 -8.31 12.00 -6.14
C TYR A 171 -7.29 12.01 -7.28
N TYR A 172 -6.66 10.87 -7.58
CA TYR A 172 -5.68 10.79 -8.65
C TYR A 172 -6.27 11.15 -10.01
N LYS A 173 -7.48 10.69 -10.29
CA LYS A 173 -8.18 11.00 -11.53
C LYS A 173 -8.39 12.51 -11.72
N ARG A 174 -8.84 13.19 -10.67
CA ARG A 174 -9.20 14.62 -10.75
C ARG A 174 -7.98 15.56 -10.76
N HIS A 175 -6.94 15.19 -10.04
CA HIS A 175 -5.86 16.11 -9.70
C HIS A 175 -4.50 15.78 -10.33
N LYS A 176 -4.35 14.61 -10.93
CA LYS A 176 -3.07 14.16 -11.51
C LYS A 176 -3.16 13.79 -12.98
N ASP A 177 -4.25 14.14 -13.67
CA ASP A 177 -4.51 13.77 -15.08
C ASP A 177 -4.32 12.28 -15.38
N TRP A 178 -4.44 11.45 -14.36
CA TRP A 178 -4.35 10.02 -14.51
C TRP A 178 -5.67 9.52 -15.07
N GLN A 179 -5.62 9.04 -16.29
CA GLN A 179 -6.77 8.42 -16.90
C GLN A 179 -7.18 7.18 -16.12
N HIS A 180 -8.47 7.02 -15.96
CA HIS A 180 -9.14 5.93 -15.25
C HIS A 180 -8.55 4.56 -15.55
N GLU A 181 -8.32 4.30 -16.85
CA GLU A 181 -7.80 3.06 -17.36
C GLU A 181 -6.34 2.80 -16.95
N GLN A 182 -5.52 3.85 -16.90
CA GLN A 182 -4.10 3.68 -16.60
C GLN A 182 -3.86 3.28 -15.13
N MET A 183 -4.66 3.82 -14.22
CA MET A 183 -4.46 3.54 -12.81
C MET A 183 -4.94 2.14 -12.42
N ALA A 184 -6.12 1.75 -12.87
CA ALA A 184 -6.61 0.39 -12.64
C ALA A 184 -5.83 -0.64 -13.46
N SER A 185 -5.40 -0.30 -14.67
CA SER A 185 -4.53 -1.14 -15.48
C SER A 185 -3.13 -1.28 -14.85
N HIS A 186 -2.54 -0.19 -14.38
CA HIS A 186 -1.24 -0.21 -13.71
C HIS A 186 -1.28 -0.99 -12.40
N TYR A 187 -2.30 -0.77 -11.59
CA TYR A 187 -2.50 -1.48 -10.32
C TYR A 187 -2.64 -2.99 -10.54
N ARG A 188 -3.52 -3.41 -11.45
CA ARG A 188 -3.70 -4.84 -11.78
C ARG A 188 -2.42 -5.44 -12.35
N LYS A 189 -1.77 -4.72 -13.25
CA LYS A 189 -0.52 -5.18 -13.84
C LYS A 189 0.57 -5.35 -12.77
N THR A 190 0.70 -4.40 -11.88
CA THR A 190 1.69 -4.48 -10.79
C THR A 190 1.44 -5.70 -9.91
N ILE A 191 0.18 -5.93 -9.48
CA ILE A 191 -0.16 -7.13 -8.70
C ILE A 191 0.07 -8.41 -9.53
N ALA A 192 -0.35 -8.43 -10.79
CA ALA A 192 -0.14 -9.59 -11.65
C ALA A 192 1.35 -9.92 -11.82
N ASP A 193 2.20 -8.93 -12.01
CA ASP A 193 3.64 -9.10 -12.12
C ASP A 193 4.24 -9.64 -10.80
N ILE A 194 3.83 -9.11 -9.64
CA ILE A 194 4.22 -9.61 -8.31
C ILE A 194 3.83 -11.08 -8.14
N LEU A 195 2.61 -11.44 -8.50
CA LEU A 195 2.11 -12.82 -8.39
C LEU A 195 2.81 -13.77 -9.35
N LYS A 196 3.13 -13.30 -10.53
CA LYS A 196 3.89 -14.05 -11.52
C LYS A 196 5.30 -14.39 -11.01
N ASP A 197 5.97 -13.43 -10.40
CA ASP A 197 7.27 -13.65 -9.75
C ASP A 197 7.15 -14.66 -8.60
N PHE A 198 6.15 -14.48 -7.73
CA PHE A 198 5.87 -15.38 -6.61
C PHE A 198 5.62 -16.83 -7.05
N ASP A 199 4.92 -17.03 -8.15
CA ASP A 199 4.53 -18.34 -8.70
C ASP A 199 5.60 -18.91 -9.64
N ASN A 200 6.74 -18.25 -9.81
CA ASN A 200 7.77 -18.60 -10.78
C ASN A 200 7.24 -18.75 -12.22
N ASN A 201 6.27 -17.90 -12.58
CA ASN A 201 5.68 -17.87 -13.92
C ASN A 201 5.07 -19.23 -14.38
N GLN A 202 4.49 -19.98 -13.45
CA GLN A 202 3.94 -21.32 -13.76
C GLN A 202 2.61 -21.29 -14.54
N ARG A 203 1.97 -20.12 -14.64
CA ARG A 203 0.67 -19.95 -15.30
C ARG A 203 0.74 -18.92 -16.41
N GLN A 204 -0.26 -18.90 -17.26
CA GLN A 204 -0.39 -17.91 -18.32
C GLN A 204 -0.57 -16.52 -17.71
N ASN A 205 -0.03 -15.49 -18.34
CA ASN A 205 -0.08 -14.12 -17.86
C ASN A 205 -1.51 -13.62 -17.59
N GLN A 206 -2.47 -14.07 -18.43
CA GLN A 206 -3.88 -13.70 -18.26
C GLN A 206 -4.45 -14.20 -16.93
N PHE A 207 -4.03 -15.34 -16.43
CA PHE A 207 -4.45 -15.85 -15.13
C PHE A 207 -4.09 -14.88 -13.99
N TYR A 208 -2.85 -14.35 -13.97
CA TYR A 208 -2.43 -13.41 -12.95
C TYR A 208 -3.17 -12.07 -13.06
N LEU A 209 -3.44 -11.61 -14.27
CA LEU A 209 -4.26 -10.43 -14.52
C LEU A 209 -5.71 -10.61 -14.06
N ASP A 210 -6.26 -11.81 -14.17
CA ASP A 210 -7.62 -12.12 -13.77
C ASP A 210 -7.75 -12.19 -12.24
N ILE A 211 -6.85 -12.87 -11.53
CA ILE A 211 -6.87 -12.90 -10.06
C ILE A 211 -6.56 -11.55 -9.43
N ALA A 212 -5.85 -10.66 -10.11
CA ALA A 212 -5.60 -9.31 -9.63
C ALA A 212 -6.87 -8.44 -9.56
N TRP A 213 -7.97 -8.87 -10.19
CA TRP A 213 -9.28 -8.23 -10.04
C TRP A 213 -9.97 -8.52 -8.70
N GLU A 214 -9.57 -9.58 -8.00
CA GLU A 214 -10.18 -9.90 -6.72
C GLU A 214 -10.05 -8.74 -5.72
N GLY A 215 -11.15 -8.31 -5.12
CA GLY A 215 -11.20 -7.12 -4.28
C GLY A 215 -11.59 -5.84 -5.02
N LEU A 216 -11.27 -5.72 -6.31
CA LEU A 216 -11.64 -4.57 -7.14
C LEU A 216 -13.06 -4.66 -7.71
N ILE A 217 -13.57 -5.88 -7.94
CA ILE A 217 -14.92 -6.13 -8.50
C ILE A 217 -16.02 -5.48 -7.65
N LYS A 218 -15.85 -5.41 -6.33
CA LYS A 218 -16.81 -4.83 -5.39
C LYS A 218 -16.82 -3.31 -5.35
N SER A 219 -15.87 -2.66 -6.00
CA SER A 219 -15.59 -1.23 -5.84
C SER A 219 -16.26 -0.37 -6.91
N ASN A 220 -17.15 -0.90 -7.76
CA ASN A 220 -17.82 -0.18 -8.86
C ASN A 220 -16.86 0.70 -9.69
N ILE A 221 -15.65 0.21 -9.91
CA ILE A 221 -14.65 0.91 -10.71
C ILE A 221 -15.10 0.84 -12.16
N SER A 222 -15.09 1.98 -12.86
CA SER A 222 -15.51 2.02 -14.28
C SER A 222 -14.69 1.05 -15.14
N SER A 223 -13.40 0.87 -14.86
CA SER A 223 -12.58 -0.14 -15.53
C SER A 223 -13.11 -1.57 -15.41
N TRP A 224 -13.91 -1.88 -14.38
CA TRP A 224 -14.62 -3.15 -14.26
C TRP A 224 -15.90 -3.17 -15.08
N THR A 225 -16.68 -2.08 -15.01
CA THR A 225 -17.97 -1.98 -15.72
C THR A 225 -17.80 -1.86 -17.22
N ASP A 226 -16.67 -1.35 -17.67
CA ASP A 226 -16.33 -1.20 -19.11
C ASP A 226 -15.83 -2.50 -19.74
N LEU A 227 -15.53 -3.53 -18.93
CA LEU A 227 -15.21 -4.85 -19.45
C LEU A 227 -16.43 -5.50 -20.11
N SER A 228 -16.18 -6.22 -21.20
CA SER A 228 -17.22 -7.06 -21.81
C SER A 228 -17.72 -8.12 -20.82
N GLN A 229 -18.98 -8.53 -20.98
CA GLN A 229 -19.56 -9.58 -20.14
C GLN A 229 -18.72 -10.88 -20.17
N GLN A 230 -18.15 -11.20 -21.33
CA GLN A 230 -17.29 -12.37 -21.49
C GLN A 230 -16.02 -12.28 -20.63
N GLU A 231 -15.41 -11.10 -20.56
CA GLU A 231 -14.22 -10.85 -19.71
C GLU A 231 -14.59 -10.91 -18.22
N GLN A 232 -15.67 -10.26 -17.83
CA GLN A 232 -16.18 -10.33 -16.46
C GLN A 232 -16.47 -11.76 -16.03
N ASP A 233 -17.10 -12.57 -16.91
CA ASP A 233 -17.42 -13.96 -16.62
C ASP A 233 -16.17 -14.84 -16.54
N ARG A 234 -15.14 -14.56 -17.36
CA ARG A 234 -13.84 -15.22 -17.27
C ARG A 234 -13.18 -14.93 -15.92
N ILE A 235 -13.11 -13.66 -15.54
CA ILE A 235 -12.47 -13.19 -14.29
C ILE A 235 -13.16 -13.78 -13.06
N LYS A 236 -14.49 -13.86 -13.05
CA LYS A 236 -15.26 -14.42 -11.93
C LYS A 236 -15.06 -15.94 -11.75
N LYS A 237 -14.49 -16.63 -12.71
CA LYS A 237 -14.26 -18.09 -12.67
C LYS A 237 -12.89 -18.47 -12.07
N VAL A 238 -12.03 -17.49 -11.87
CA VAL A 238 -10.68 -17.68 -11.33
C VAL A 238 -10.67 -17.41 -9.82
#